data_de2178d99c084129e472134b123eb9b0
#
_entry.id   de2178d99c084129e472134b123eb9b0
#
_cell.length_a   1.000
_cell.length_b   1.000
_cell.length_c   1.000
_cell.angle_alpha   90.00
_cell.angle_beta   90.00
_cell.angle_gamma   90.00
#
_symmetry.space_group_name_H-M   'P 1'
#
loop_
_entity.id
_entity.type
_entity.pdbx_description
1 polymer ?
#
loop_
_entity_poly.entity_id
_entity_poly.type
_entity_poly.pdbx_seq_one_letter_code
_entity_poly.pdbx_strand_id
1 'polypeptide(L)'
;MKVLLVNGSPHKNGCTYTALCEVSSALNENGISTDIFWIGNKPISGCIACRKCQEKNKCILDDIVNEFLEIAGDYDGFVFGTPVHWGGAGGAITSFMDRVFYADLNGGGDRFRLKPAAVVISARRAGTTATWDQVNKYFGLMQMPIITSRYWNMVHRTNPDEVKQDLEGMQVMQILGNNMAYFINCKNVATKMGIEMPKAPDFVFTNFIR
;
A
#
# COMPACT_ATOMS: atom_id res chain seq x y z
N MET A 1 6.20 2.95 -16.46
CA MET A 1 5.23 2.81 -15.34
C MET A 1 6.00 2.44 -14.09
N LYS A 2 5.56 2.90 -12.91
CA LYS A 2 6.28 2.72 -11.65
C LYS A 2 5.35 2.27 -10.53
N VAL A 3 5.83 1.38 -9.65
CA VAL A 3 5.13 0.96 -8.43
C VAL A 3 5.97 1.34 -7.20
N LEU A 4 5.33 1.95 -6.21
CA LEU A 4 5.96 2.26 -4.93
C LEU A 4 5.63 1.17 -3.91
N LEU A 5 6.68 0.51 -3.41
CA LEU A 5 6.58 -0.50 -2.37
C LEU A 5 6.89 0.16 -1.01
N VAL A 6 5.94 0.16 -0.11
CA VAL A 6 6.06 0.79 1.22
C VAL A 6 6.47 -0.26 2.24
N ASN A 7 7.65 -0.12 2.82
CA ASN A 7 8.11 -1.00 3.90
C ASN A 7 7.70 -0.41 5.26
N GLY A 8 6.64 -0.94 5.85
CA GLY A 8 6.11 -0.58 7.16
C GLY A 8 6.74 -1.32 8.34
N SER A 9 7.81 -2.10 8.10
CA SER A 9 8.54 -2.78 9.16
C SER A 9 9.52 -1.84 9.87
N PRO A 10 9.69 -1.95 11.21
CA PRO A 10 10.75 -1.24 11.91
C PRO A 10 12.15 -1.70 11.49
N HIS A 11 12.27 -2.88 10.88
CA HIS A 11 13.52 -3.41 10.34
C HIS A 11 13.62 -3.11 8.83
N LYS A 12 14.54 -2.22 8.45
CA LYS A 12 14.72 -1.79 7.06
C LYS A 12 14.89 -2.96 6.09
N ASN A 13 15.69 -3.95 6.46
CA ASN A 13 16.01 -5.11 5.62
C ASN A 13 15.51 -6.44 6.27
N GLY A 14 14.32 -6.41 6.89
CA GLY A 14 13.71 -7.56 7.57
C GLY A 14 12.85 -8.44 6.64
N CYS A 15 12.04 -9.32 7.24
CA CYS A 15 11.16 -10.25 6.51
C CYS A 15 10.21 -9.56 5.55
N THR A 16 9.61 -8.44 5.97
CA THR A 16 8.73 -7.63 5.11
C THR A 16 9.46 -7.11 3.88
N TYR A 17 10.67 -6.59 4.07
CA TYR A 17 11.51 -6.13 2.97
C TYR A 17 11.85 -7.25 1.99
N THR A 18 12.19 -8.44 2.48
CA THR A 18 12.48 -9.61 1.63
C THR A 18 11.28 -9.99 0.76
N ALA A 19 10.08 -9.99 1.33
CA ALA A 19 8.85 -10.24 0.59
C ALA A 19 8.56 -9.14 -0.47
N LEU A 20 8.77 -7.87 -0.11
CA LEU A 20 8.62 -6.76 -1.06
C LEU A 20 9.64 -6.84 -2.20
N CYS A 21 10.87 -7.29 -1.94
CA CYS A 21 11.87 -7.49 -2.99
C CYS A 21 11.44 -8.54 -4.01
N GLU A 22 10.76 -9.61 -3.59
CA GLU A 22 10.24 -10.62 -4.52
C GLU A 22 9.13 -10.05 -5.41
N VAL A 23 8.20 -9.27 -4.84
CA VAL A 23 7.18 -8.54 -5.62
C VAL A 23 7.85 -7.57 -6.60
N SER A 24 8.88 -6.85 -6.15
CA SER A 24 9.67 -5.93 -6.97
C SER A 24 10.32 -6.63 -8.15
N SER A 25 10.94 -7.81 -7.92
CA SER A 25 11.56 -8.61 -8.99
C SER A 25 10.54 -8.96 -10.07
N ALA A 26 9.39 -9.50 -9.67
CA ALA A 26 8.34 -9.88 -10.60
C ALA A 26 7.77 -8.68 -11.38
N LEU A 27 7.62 -7.51 -10.74
CA LEU A 27 7.22 -6.27 -11.42
C LEU A 27 8.26 -5.83 -12.46
N ASN A 28 9.55 -5.83 -12.08
CA ASN A 28 10.64 -5.41 -12.96
C ASN A 28 10.79 -6.35 -14.16
N GLU A 29 10.64 -7.66 -13.98
CA GLU A 29 10.62 -8.66 -15.05
C GLU A 29 9.51 -8.41 -16.07
N ASN A 30 8.42 -7.77 -15.65
CA ASN A 30 7.31 -7.36 -16.51
C ASN A 30 7.40 -5.89 -16.99
N GLY A 31 8.57 -5.25 -16.88
CA GLY A 31 8.81 -3.90 -17.38
C GLY A 31 8.22 -2.77 -16.54
N ILE A 32 7.85 -3.03 -15.29
CA ILE A 32 7.36 -2.03 -14.33
C ILE A 32 8.50 -1.70 -13.36
N SER A 33 9.00 -0.48 -13.36
CA SER A 33 10.03 -0.06 -12.41
C SER A 33 9.47 0.08 -10.99
N THR A 34 10.33 -0.11 -10.01
CA THR A 34 9.91 -0.11 -8.61
C THR A 34 10.87 0.68 -7.73
N ASP A 35 10.31 1.35 -6.72
CA ASP A 35 11.06 1.96 -5.63
C ASP A 35 10.54 1.43 -4.29
N ILE A 36 11.41 1.33 -3.29
CA ILE A 36 11.02 0.92 -1.93
C ILE A 36 11.15 2.11 -0.99
N PHE A 37 10.02 2.54 -0.45
CA PHE A 37 9.91 3.59 0.56
C PHE A 37 9.83 2.97 1.95
N TRP A 38 10.84 3.18 2.78
CA TRP A 38 10.84 2.71 4.15
C TRP A 38 10.34 3.81 5.10
N ILE A 39 9.26 3.54 5.85
CA ILE A 39 8.67 4.52 6.77
C ILE A 39 9.52 4.81 8.00
N GLY A 40 10.65 4.12 8.17
CA GLY A 40 11.54 4.29 9.29
C GLY A 40 11.15 3.49 10.54
N ASN A 41 11.87 3.77 11.61
CA ASN A 41 11.64 3.17 12.93
C ASN A 41 11.39 4.24 14.02
N LYS A 42 11.25 5.51 13.61
CA LYS A 42 10.85 6.59 14.53
C LYS A 42 9.35 6.49 14.82
N PRO A 43 8.88 6.97 15.98
CA PRO A 43 7.46 7.02 16.27
C PRO A 43 6.69 7.84 15.23
N ILE A 44 5.61 7.26 14.69
CA ILE A 44 4.68 7.94 13.80
C ILE A 44 3.39 8.17 14.58
N SER A 45 3.02 9.44 14.77
CA SER A 45 1.76 9.78 15.41
C SER A 45 0.57 9.37 14.54
N GLY A 46 -0.49 8.90 15.16
CA GLY A 46 -1.77 8.70 14.48
C GLY A 46 -2.41 10.03 14.05
N CYS A 47 -3.49 9.96 13.29
CA CYS A 47 -4.25 11.13 12.87
C CYS A 47 -4.92 11.80 14.09
N ILE A 48 -4.68 13.09 14.29
CA ILE A 48 -5.26 13.89 15.39
C ILE A 48 -6.58 14.58 15.00
N ALA A 49 -7.15 14.23 13.85
CA ALA A 49 -8.43 14.76 13.33
C ALA A 49 -8.52 16.30 13.27
N CYS A 50 -7.42 17.02 13.13
CA CYS A 50 -7.37 18.47 13.11
C CYS A 50 -7.95 19.12 11.83
N ARG A 51 -8.20 18.34 10.77
CA ARG A 51 -8.75 18.74 9.47
C ARG A 51 -7.90 19.76 8.66
N LYS A 52 -6.69 20.09 9.10
CA LYS A 52 -5.82 21.05 8.40
C LYS A 52 -5.37 20.58 7.00
N CYS A 53 -5.48 19.31 6.71
CA CYS A 53 -5.23 18.76 5.38
C CYS A 53 -6.23 19.26 4.32
N GLN A 54 -7.45 19.68 4.71
CA GLN A 54 -8.44 20.27 3.81
C GLN A 54 -7.94 21.56 3.12
N GLU A 55 -7.08 22.31 3.81
CA GLU A 55 -6.53 23.56 3.29
C GLU A 55 -5.21 23.35 2.52
N LYS A 56 -4.44 22.33 2.88
CA LYS A 56 -3.03 22.19 2.46
C LYS A 56 -2.75 20.98 1.58
N ASN A 57 -3.71 20.07 1.43
CA ASN A 57 -3.53 18.77 0.77
C ASN A 57 -2.29 17.99 1.28
N LYS A 58 -1.94 18.20 2.58
CA LYS A 58 -0.89 17.50 3.30
C LYS A 58 -1.19 17.47 4.80
N CYS A 59 -0.53 16.57 5.53
CA CYS A 59 -0.68 16.51 6.99
C CYS A 59 -0.05 17.74 7.66
N ILE A 60 -0.64 18.21 8.76
CA ILE A 60 -0.07 19.30 9.57
C ILE A 60 1.21 18.86 10.31
N LEU A 61 1.30 17.57 10.64
CA LEU A 61 2.50 16.98 11.24
C LEU A 61 3.51 16.73 10.12
N ASP A 62 4.60 17.49 10.14
CA ASP A 62 5.62 17.47 9.10
C ASP A 62 6.64 16.37 9.38
N ASP A 63 6.46 15.24 8.75
CA ASP A 63 7.27 14.02 8.90
C ASP A 63 7.19 13.13 7.65
N ILE A 64 7.63 11.89 7.78
CA ILE A 64 7.66 10.87 6.72
C ILE A 64 6.34 10.71 5.95
N VAL A 65 5.19 11.08 6.53
CA VAL A 65 3.88 11.06 5.86
C VAL A 65 3.83 12.09 4.73
N ASN A 66 4.33 13.30 4.98
CA ASN A 66 4.37 14.33 3.96
C ASN A 66 5.41 14.03 2.87
N GLU A 67 6.58 13.48 3.25
CA GLU A 67 7.58 13.03 2.29
C GLU A 67 6.99 11.99 1.31
N PHE A 68 6.19 11.06 1.81
CA PHE A 68 5.50 10.09 0.98
C PHE A 68 4.43 10.74 0.08
N LEU A 69 3.61 11.65 0.61
CA LEU A 69 2.57 12.34 -0.15
C LEU A 69 3.13 13.18 -1.32
N GLU A 70 4.33 13.73 -1.16
CA GLU A 70 5.00 14.52 -2.20
C GLU A 70 5.35 13.67 -3.42
N ILE A 71 5.72 12.41 -3.23
CA ILE A 71 6.13 11.52 -4.33
C ILE A 71 5.02 10.59 -4.82
N ALA A 72 3.98 10.34 -4.01
CA ALA A 72 2.97 9.33 -4.31
C ALA A 72 2.23 9.57 -5.64
N GLY A 73 2.11 10.82 -6.06
CA GLY A 73 1.50 11.19 -7.35
C GLY A 73 2.19 10.57 -8.57
N ASP A 74 3.49 10.36 -8.50
CA ASP A 74 4.34 9.91 -9.61
C ASP A 74 4.27 8.40 -9.88
N TYR A 75 3.53 7.63 -9.06
CA TYR A 75 3.45 6.18 -9.17
C TYR A 75 2.12 5.72 -9.71
N ASP A 76 2.14 4.61 -10.45
CA ASP A 76 0.99 3.99 -11.09
C ASP A 76 0.32 2.93 -10.21
N GLY A 77 0.96 2.50 -9.12
CA GLY A 77 0.45 1.51 -8.18
C GLY A 77 1.26 1.45 -6.88
N PHE A 78 0.73 0.75 -5.88
CA PHE A 78 1.30 0.71 -4.53
C PHE A 78 1.27 -0.70 -3.93
N VAL A 79 2.32 -1.06 -3.21
CA VAL A 79 2.35 -2.28 -2.38
C VAL A 79 2.74 -1.92 -0.96
N PHE A 80 1.85 -2.13 0.00
CA PHE A 80 2.11 -1.82 1.41
C PHE A 80 2.53 -3.08 2.15
N GLY A 81 3.76 -3.11 2.64
CA GLY A 81 4.33 -4.21 3.41
C GLY A 81 4.24 -3.95 4.92
N THR A 82 3.80 -4.92 5.69
CA THR A 82 3.73 -4.82 7.16
C THR A 82 4.07 -6.14 7.86
N PRO A 83 4.76 -6.11 9.00
CA PRO A 83 4.77 -7.26 9.89
C PRO A 83 3.45 -7.37 10.65
N VAL A 84 3.17 -8.57 11.14
CA VAL A 84 2.10 -8.79 12.12
C VAL A 84 2.63 -8.50 13.54
N HIS A 85 1.97 -7.57 14.21
CA HIS A 85 2.18 -7.33 15.63
C HIS A 85 0.86 -7.54 16.39
N TRP A 86 0.87 -8.39 17.43
CA TRP A 86 -0.32 -8.66 18.26
C TRP A 86 -1.57 -9.06 17.44
N GLY A 87 -1.36 -9.86 16.40
CA GLY A 87 -2.45 -10.40 15.58
C GLY A 87 -3.05 -9.44 14.53
N GLY A 88 -2.47 -8.26 14.33
CA GLY A 88 -2.88 -7.26 13.35
C GLY A 88 -1.71 -6.55 12.71
N ALA A 89 -1.96 -5.55 11.87
CA ALA A 89 -0.94 -4.71 11.27
C ALA A 89 -0.15 -3.93 12.32
N GLY A 90 1.13 -3.71 12.08
CA GLY A 90 1.97 -2.91 12.98
C GLY A 90 1.43 -1.48 13.17
N GLY A 91 1.48 -0.94 14.41
CA GLY A 91 0.93 0.39 14.72
C GLY A 91 1.55 1.53 13.91
N ALA A 92 2.82 1.44 13.55
CA ALA A 92 3.49 2.45 12.73
C ALA A 92 2.86 2.55 11.32
N ILE A 93 2.62 1.42 10.64
CA ILE A 93 2.03 1.42 9.31
C ILE A 93 0.57 1.88 9.33
N THR A 94 -0.21 1.51 10.34
CA THR A 94 -1.61 1.98 10.45
C THR A 94 -1.66 3.49 10.71
N SER A 95 -0.85 4.01 11.63
CA SER A 95 -0.73 5.46 11.85
C SER A 95 -0.28 6.22 10.60
N PHE A 96 0.65 5.64 9.85
CA PHE A 96 1.11 6.19 8.58
C PHE A 96 -0.03 6.23 7.55
N MET A 97 -0.73 5.11 7.34
CA MET A 97 -1.82 5.00 6.36
C MET A 97 -3.02 5.86 6.74
N ASP A 98 -3.41 5.94 8.02
CA ASP A 98 -4.46 6.83 8.50
C ASP A 98 -4.21 8.27 8.07
N ARG A 99 -2.97 8.74 8.22
CA ARG A 99 -2.62 10.11 7.88
C ARG A 99 -2.44 10.36 6.39
N VAL A 100 -1.82 9.41 5.67
CA VAL A 100 -1.62 9.49 4.22
C VAL A 100 -2.97 9.58 3.52
N PHE A 101 -3.83 8.60 3.74
CA PHE A 101 -5.10 8.53 3.02
C PHE A 101 -6.10 9.58 3.48
N TYR A 102 -6.13 9.91 4.78
CA TYR A 102 -6.99 10.98 5.26
C TYR A 102 -6.55 12.35 4.70
N ALA A 103 -5.25 12.62 4.61
CA ALA A 103 -4.76 13.87 4.06
C ALA A 103 -5.06 14.00 2.56
N ASP A 104 -4.93 12.92 1.79
CA ASP A 104 -5.25 12.92 0.37
C ASP A 104 -6.76 13.10 0.13
N LEU A 105 -7.58 12.26 0.76
CA LEU A 105 -9.03 12.28 0.59
C LEU A 105 -9.66 13.62 0.99
N ASN A 106 -9.27 14.18 2.13
CA ASN A 106 -9.85 15.43 2.64
C ASN A 106 -9.19 16.69 2.07
N GLY A 107 -7.99 16.58 1.55
CA GLY A 107 -7.27 17.68 0.90
C GLY A 107 -7.63 17.87 -0.58
N GLY A 108 -8.57 17.08 -1.12
CA GLY A 108 -8.93 17.11 -2.54
C GLY A 108 -7.85 16.52 -3.46
N GLY A 109 -6.98 15.66 -2.92
CA GLY A 109 -5.99 14.91 -3.70
C GLY A 109 -6.60 13.75 -4.47
N ASP A 110 -5.93 13.32 -5.52
CA ASP A 110 -6.30 12.16 -6.35
C ASP A 110 -5.07 11.26 -6.61
N ARG A 111 -4.19 11.17 -5.60
CA ARG A 111 -2.93 10.43 -5.74
C ARG A 111 -3.12 8.92 -5.85
N PHE A 112 -4.24 8.39 -5.33
CA PHE A 112 -4.46 6.96 -5.13
C PHE A 112 -5.62 6.38 -5.94
N ARG A 113 -6.60 7.17 -6.27
CA ARG A 113 -7.84 6.72 -6.93
C ARG A 113 -7.54 5.96 -8.23
N LEU A 114 -8.13 4.76 -8.38
CA LEU A 114 -7.96 3.86 -9.52
C LEU A 114 -6.50 3.44 -9.82
N LYS A 115 -5.58 3.66 -8.88
CA LYS A 115 -4.25 3.04 -8.91
C LYS A 115 -4.32 1.70 -8.16
N PRO A 116 -3.81 0.59 -8.72
CA PRO A 116 -3.86 -0.70 -8.04
C PRO A 116 -3.03 -0.69 -6.76
N ALA A 117 -3.53 -1.39 -5.76
CA ALA A 117 -2.86 -1.55 -4.49
C ALA A 117 -2.86 -3.01 -4.03
N ALA A 118 -1.87 -3.37 -3.23
CA ALA A 118 -1.81 -4.66 -2.54
C ALA A 118 -1.17 -4.50 -1.17
N VAL A 119 -1.48 -5.43 -0.27
CA VAL A 119 -0.76 -5.60 1.00
C VAL A 119 0.13 -6.83 0.92
N VAL A 120 1.33 -6.74 1.50
CA VAL A 120 2.27 -7.85 1.74
C VAL A 120 2.50 -7.97 3.22
N ILE A 121 2.36 -9.18 3.76
CA ILE A 121 2.35 -9.41 5.20
C ILE A 121 3.44 -10.41 5.57
N SER A 122 4.23 -10.09 6.56
CA SER A 122 5.19 -11.01 7.16
C SER A 122 4.81 -11.36 8.59
N ALA A 123 4.83 -12.65 8.94
CA ALA A 123 4.52 -13.10 10.28
C ALA A 123 5.34 -14.34 10.66
N ARG A 124 5.54 -14.54 11.97
CA ARG A 124 6.06 -15.80 12.45
C ARG A 124 5.03 -16.93 12.34
N ARG A 125 3.74 -16.62 12.65
CA ARG A 125 2.64 -17.61 12.66
C ARG A 125 1.29 -16.98 12.30
N ALA A 126 0.50 -16.59 13.29
CA ALA A 126 -0.89 -16.16 13.16
C ALA A 126 -1.06 -14.65 12.94
N GLY A 127 -2.26 -14.22 12.56
CA GLY A 127 -2.65 -12.82 12.43
C GLY A 127 -2.54 -12.24 11.02
N THR A 128 -2.09 -13.01 10.06
CA THR A 128 -1.91 -12.57 8.66
C THR A 128 -3.25 -12.23 7.99
N THR A 129 -4.28 -13.05 8.14
CA THR A 129 -5.61 -12.78 7.54
C THR A 129 -6.28 -11.56 8.16
N ALA A 130 -6.22 -11.40 9.50
CA ALA A 130 -6.74 -10.21 10.16
C ALA A 130 -6.01 -8.93 9.72
N THR A 131 -4.69 -9.02 9.50
CA THR A 131 -3.89 -7.92 8.95
C THR A 131 -4.28 -7.61 7.51
N TRP A 132 -4.52 -8.64 6.69
CA TRP A 132 -4.96 -8.52 5.31
C TRP A 132 -6.31 -7.79 5.22
N ASP A 133 -7.28 -8.19 6.03
CA ASP A 133 -8.59 -7.54 6.13
C ASP A 133 -8.47 -6.08 6.56
N GLN A 134 -7.63 -5.82 7.56
CA GLN A 134 -7.44 -4.49 8.12
C GLN A 134 -6.87 -3.51 7.06
N VAL A 135 -5.82 -3.90 6.35
CA VAL A 135 -5.13 -3.02 5.40
C VAL A 135 -5.94 -2.81 4.12
N ASN A 136 -6.61 -3.85 3.61
CA ASN A 136 -7.40 -3.71 2.38
C ASN A 136 -8.61 -2.76 2.52
N LYS A 137 -9.11 -2.49 3.73
CA LYS A 137 -10.16 -1.49 3.96
C LYS A 137 -9.73 -0.07 3.55
N TYR A 138 -8.45 0.26 3.75
CA TYR A 138 -7.91 1.54 3.27
C TYR A 138 -8.00 1.66 1.75
N PHE A 139 -7.60 0.61 1.05
CA PHE A 139 -7.64 0.60 -0.42
C PHE A 139 -9.07 0.69 -0.95
N GLY A 140 -10.01 -0.03 -0.33
CA GLY A 140 -11.42 0.03 -0.69
C GLY A 140 -11.98 1.45 -0.58
N LEU A 141 -11.72 2.15 0.54
CA LEU A 141 -12.17 3.52 0.75
C LEU A 141 -11.56 4.50 -0.26
N MET A 142 -10.28 4.30 -0.62
CA MET A 142 -9.56 5.13 -1.58
C MET A 142 -9.86 4.78 -3.05
N GLN A 143 -10.82 3.89 -3.32
CA GLN A 143 -11.20 3.42 -4.67
C GLN A 143 -10.01 2.83 -5.43
N MET A 144 -9.10 2.16 -4.73
CA MET A 144 -7.96 1.49 -5.33
C MET A 144 -8.32 0.03 -5.66
N PRO A 145 -8.14 -0.45 -6.90
CA PRO A 145 -8.27 -1.86 -7.22
C PRO A 145 -7.31 -2.70 -6.40
N ILE A 146 -7.85 -3.65 -5.63
CA ILE A 146 -7.05 -4.54 -4.78
C ILE A 146 -6.53 -5.70 -5.62
N ILE A 147 -5.21 -5.79 -5.75
CA ILE A 147 -4.57 -6.88 -6.47
C ILE A 147 -4.29 -8.04 -5.52
N THR A 148 -4.69 -9.21 -5.94
CA THR A 148 -4.54 -10.45 -5.20
C THR A 148 -3.55 -11.39 -5.88
N SER A 149 -3.08 -12.39 -5.14
CA SER A 149 -2.33 -13.53 -5.64
C SER A 149 -3.21 -14.78 -5.63
N ARG A 150 -2.59 -15.95 -5.77
CA ARG A 150 -3.27 -17.26 -5.66
C ARG A 150 -3.70 -17.61 -4.22
N TYR A 151 -3.17 -16.89 -3.23
CA TYR A 151 -3.46 -17.02 -1.81
C TYR A 151 -3.38 -15.64 -1.14
N TRP A 152 -3.68 -15.53 0.17
CA TRP A 152 -3.46 -14.28 0.87
C TRP A 152 -1.98 -13.90 0.85
N ASN A 153 -1.68 -12.64 0.61
CA ASN A 153 -0.34 -12.12 0.33
C ASN A 153 0.54 -12.12 1.59
N MET A 154 1.02 -13.27 2.00
CA MET A 154 1.79 -13.45 3.22
C MET A 154 3.04 -14.30 3.03
N VAL A 155 4.02 -14.04 3.87
CA VAL A 155 5.19 -14.90 4.08
C VAL A 155 5.35 -15.21 5.56
N HIS A 156 5.89 -16.35 5.88
CA HIS A 156 6.14 -16.77 7.25
C HIS A 156 7.63 -16.92 7.49
N ARG A 157 8.10 -16.65 8.66
CA ARG A 157 9.40 -16.90 9.29
C ARG A 157 9.82 -15.72 10.19
N THR A 158 11.00 -15.83 10.77
CA THR A 158 11.50 -14.89 11.79
C THR A 158 12.66 -14.01 11.32
N ASN A 159 13.34 -14.41 10.25
CA ASN A 159 14.43 -13.66 9.65
C ASN A 159 14.41 -13.73 8.11
N PRO A 160 15.12 -12.83 7.41
CA PRO A 160 15.12 -12.76 5.95
C PRO A 160 15.53 -14.04 5.21
N ASP A 161 16.51 -14.75 5.72
CA ASP A 161 17.02 -15.95 5.05
C ASP A 161 16.03 -17.12 5.17
N GLU A 162 15.34 -17.21 6.27
CA GLU A 162 14.25 -18.17 6.44
C GLU A 162 13.04 -17.82 5.58
N VAL A 163 12.73 -16.53 5.35
CA VAL A 163 11.64 -16.13 4.45
C VAL A 163 11.87 -16.65 3.03
N LYS A 164 13.12 -16.64 2.56
CA LYS A 164 13.46 -17.21 1.23
C LYS A 164 13.22 -18.73 1.15
N GLN A 165 13.12 -19.41 2.28
CA GLN A 165 12.79 -20.84 2.37
C GLN A 165 11.28 -21.10 2.46
N ASP A 166 10.47 -20.08 2.62
CA ASP A 166 9.02 -20.14 2.50
C ASP A 166 8.63 -20.12 1.01
N LEU A 167 8.84 -21.25 0.34
CA LEU A 167 8.69 -21.36 -1.12
C LEU A 167 7.27 -21.00 -1.58
N GLU A 168 6.25 -21.36 -0.80
CA GLU A 168 4.86 -20.99 -1.10
C GLU A 168 4.65 -19.49 -0.95
N GLY A 169 5.09 -18.89 0.15
CA GLY A 169 4.99 -17.45 0.37
C GLY A 169 5.75 -16.65 -0.69
N MET A 170 6.96 -17.07 -1.08
CA MET A 170 7.72 -16.42 -2.15
C MET A 170 7.00 -16.54 -3.50
N GLN A 171 6.43 -17.70 -3.84
CA GLN A 171 5.62 -17.86 -5.04
C GLN A 171 4.36 -16.95 -5.01
N VAL A 172 3.71 -16.81 -3.87
CA VAL A 172 2.58 -15.87 -3.70
C VAL A 172 3.01 -14.43 -3.98
N MET A 173 4.20 -14.01 -3.54
CA MET A 173 4.75 -12.67 -3.84
C MET A 173 5.04 -12.49 -5.34
N GLN A 174 5.63 -13.48 -5.97
CA GLN A 174 5.90 -13.47 -7.42
C GLN A 174 4.61 -13.33 -8.24
N ILE A 175 3.60 -14.13 -7.92
CA ILE A 175 2.30 -14.08 -8.60
C ILE A 175 1.62 -12.72 -8.37
N LEU A 176 1.71 -12.17 -7.16
CA LEU A 176 1.20 -10.83 -6.87
C LEU A 176 1.82 -9.76 -7.77
N GLY A 177 3.15 -9.77 -7.91
CA GLY A 177 3.86 -8.86 -8.80
C GLY A 177 3.42 -8.99 -10.26
N ASN A 178 3.30 -10.23 -10.76
CA ASN A 178 2.83 -10.52 -12.12
C ASN A 178 1.40 -10.02 -12.35
N ASN A 179 0.49 -10.27 -11.41
CA ASN A 179 -0.91 -9.83 -11.50
C ASN A 179 -1.02 -8.31 -11.49
N MET A 180 -0.25 -7.64 -10.64
CA MET A 180 -0.20 -6.18 -10.60
C MET A 180 0.35 -5.59 -11.90
N ALA A 181 1.43 -6.16 -12.43
CA ALA A 181 1.99 -5.74 -13.71
C ALA A 181 0.99 -5.90 -14.86
N TYR A 182 0.28 -7.02 -14.91
CA TYR A 182 -0.78 -7.25 -15.89
C TYR A 182 -1.86 -6.16 -15.81
N PHE A 183 -2.36 -5.88 -14.61
CA PHE A 183 -3.39 -4.86 -14.40
C PHE A 183 -2.92 -3.45 -14.83
N ILE A 184 -1.70 -3.06 -14.45
CA ILE A 184 -1.13 -1.76 -14.83
C ILE A 184 -0.95 -1.67 -16.34
N ASN A 185 -0.48 -2.73 -16.99
CA ASN A 185 -0.32 -2.77 -18.45
C ASN A 185 -1.66 -2.65 -19.17
N CYS A 186 -2.71 -3.36 -18.71
CA CYS A 186 -4.06 -3.24 -19.26
C CYS A 186 -4.59 -1.80 -19.14
N LYS A 187 -4.45 -1.18 -17.96
CA LYS A 187 -4.86 0.21 -17.74
C LYS A 187 -4.11 1.17 -18.66
N ASN A 188 -2.80 1.00 -18.82
CA ASN A 188 -1.99 1.83 -19.71
C ASN A 188 -2.42 1.71 -21.18
N VAL A 189 -2.70 0.48 -21.65
CA VAL A 189 -3.21 0.25 -23.01
C VAL A 189 -4.58 0.89 -23.17
N ALA A 190 -5.49 0.70 -22.22
CA ALA A 190 -6.82 1.32 -22.25
C ALA A 190 -6.74 2.85 -22.36
N THR A 191 -5.88 3.49 -21.57
CA THR A 191 -5.66 4.94 -21.63
C THR A 191 -5.13 5.38 -23.01
N LYS A 192 -4.18 4.64 -23.59
CA LYS A 192 -3.65 4.93 -24.93
C LYS A 192 -4.69 4.76 -26.04
N MET A 193 -5.68 3.90 -25.82
CA MET A 193 -6.83 3.72 -26.73
C MET A 193 -7.94 4.75 -26.52
N GLY A 194 -7.77 5.72 -25.64
CA GLY A 194 -8.74 6.78 -25.38
C GLY A 194 -9.84 6.41 -24.38
N ILE A 195 -9.70 5.32 -23.63
CA ILE A 195 -10.63 5.00 -22.54
C ILE A 195 -10.31 5.92 -21.37
N GLU A 196 -11.24 6.83 -21.09
CA GLU A 196 -11.10 7.79 -19.98
C GLU A 196 -11.43 7.14 -18.63
N MET A 197 -10.76 7.61 -17.59
CA MET A 197 -11.15 7.26 -16.23
C MET A 197 -12.53 7.83 -15.89
N PRO A 198 -13.38 7.08 -15.17
CA PRO A 198 -14.70 7.58 -14.79
C PRO A 198 -14.56 8.82 -13.89
N LYS A 199 -15.33 9.85 -14.17
CA LYS A 199 -15.42 11.04 -13.31
C LYS A 199 -16.09 10.67 -11.99
N ALA A 200 -15.54 11.15 -10.89
CA ALA A 200 -16.21 11.03 -9.60
C ALA A 200 -17.38 12.02 -9.55
N PRO A 201 -18.60 11.61 -9.14
CA PRO A 201 -19.66 12.55 -8.86
C PRO A 201 -19.33 13.38 -7.61
N ASP A 202 -20.06 14.48 -7.44
CA ASP A 202 -19.96 15.26 -6.21
C ASP A 202 -20.30 14.41 -4.99
N PHE A 203 -19.58 14.63 -3.91
CA PHE A 203 -19.74 13.82 -2.71
C PHE A 203 -21.04 14.18 -1.98
N VAL A 204 -21.89 13.17 -1.73
CA VAL A 204 -23.13 13.33 -0.98
C VAL A 204 -22.92 12.78 0.43
N PHE A 205 -22.98 13.66 1.42
CA PHE A 205 -22.93 13.27 2.83
C PHE A 205 -24.33 13.01 3.37
N THR A 206 -24.53 11.86 3.98
CA THR A 206 -25.74 11.55 4.73
C THR A 206 -25.49 11.73 6.22
N ASN A 207 -26.27 12.59 6.86
CA ASN A 207 -26.29 12.72 8.31
C ASN A 207 -27.53 12.00 8.86
N PHE A 208 -27.32 10.94 9.63
CA PHE A 208 -28.39 10.16 10.26
C PHE A 208 -28.92 10.78 11.57
N ILE A 209 -28.29 11.82 12.08
CA ILE A 209 -28.73 12.60 13.23
C ILE A 209 -29.66 13.70 12.72
N ARG A 210 -30.93 13.62 13.08
CA ARG A 210 -31.96 14.60 12.76
C ARG A 210 -32.23 15.48 13.97
#